data_a767d88d26f21d8b379ee79902ab71b3
#
_entry.id   a767d88d26f21d8b379ee79902ab71b3
#
_cell.length_a   1.000
_cell.length_b   1.000
_cell.length_c   1.000
_cell.angle_alpha   90.00
_cell.angle_beta   90.00
_cell.angle_gamma   90.00
#
_symmetry.space_group_name_H-M   'P 1'
#
loop_
_entity.id
_entity.type
_entity.pdbx_description
1 polymer ?
#
loop_
_entity_poly.entity_id
_entity_poly.type
_entity_poly.pdbx_seq_one_letter_code
_entity_poly.pdbx_strand_id
1 'polypeptide(L)'
;MMLLHHMYRKKSYEGYYVSYAPFPEDTILYMCNVFKICVPIFAFISGYGLYLSYRKKRTTPVGWTASRFIKTMSGFWIIWILSAIIFQVMFGFVTRVYFSHGNKVQSLVAMGIDFLGLKTLFGTASMNGTWWYMSAAVIFILLVPLVMKLEDCLPMVLALVVAFPHIVMLDMARETDVYTFIPVFLMGMCVAKY
;
A
#
# COMPACT_ATOMS: atom_id res chain seq x y z
N MET A 1 12.69 -6.20 7.81
CA MET A 1 12.75 -6.54 6.38
C MET A 1 12.53 -5.30 5.50
N MET A 2 11.39 -4.60 5.61
CA MET A 2 11.09 -3.43 4.76
C MET A 2 12.10 -2.27 4.91
N LEU A 3 12.54 -2.01 6.14
CA LEU A 3 13.57 -1.01 6.42
C LEU A 3 14.88 -1.34 5.69
N LEU A 4 15.36 -2.58 5.80
CA LEU A 4 16.58 -3.03 5.13
C LEU A 4 16.48 -2.94 3.60
N HIS A 5 15.31 -3.28 3.03
CA HIS A 5 15.07 -3.12 1.60
C HIS A 5 15.25 -1.66 1.17
N HIS A 6 14.73 -0.70 1.93
CA HIS A 6 14.84 0.72 1.58
C HIS A 6 16.20 1.31 1.89
N MET A 7 16.89 0.82 2.94
CA MET A 7 18.23 1.31 3.33
C MET A 7 19.31 0.97 2.31
N TYR A 8 19.24 -0.20 1.68
CA TYR A 8 20.31 -0.68 0.79
C TYR A 8 19.94 -0.67 -0.69
N ARG A 9 18.91 0.08 -1.08
CA ARG A 9 18.53 0.22 -2.48
C ARG A 9 19.57 1.08 -3.22
N LYS A 10 20.19 0.53 -4.27
CA LYS A 10 21.29 1.16 -5.03
C LYS A 10 21.04 2.63 -5.42
N LYS A 11 19.83 2.98 -5.81
CA LYS A 11 19.44 4.36 -6.16
C LYS A 11 19.51 5.36 -4.99
N SER A 12 19.50 4.90 -3.74
CA SER A 12 19.52 5.77 -2.56
C SER A 12 20.91 6.28 -2.21
N TYR A 13 21.95 5.68 -2.80
CA TYR A 13 23.34 5.92 -2.42
C TYR A 13 24.25 6.30 -3.60
N GLU A 14 23.69 6.64 -4.76
CA GLU A 14 24.47 7.18 -5.87
C GLU A 14 25.20 8.45 -5.39
N GLY A 15 26.53 8.39 -5.37
CA GLY A 15 27.38 9.48 -4.89
C GLY A 15 27.86 9.37 -3.43
N TYR A 16 27.43 8.36 -2.67
CA TYR A 16 27.92 8.10 -1.31
C TYR A 16 28.76 6.83 -1.25
N TYR A 17 29.87 6.86 -0.49
CA TYR A 17 30.62 5.66 -0.17
C TYR A 17 29.87 4.84 0.89
N VAL A 18 29.20 3.77 0.48
CA VAL A 18 28.53 2.85 1.40
C VAL A 18 29.37 1.59 1.54
N SER A 19 29.74 1.25 2.77
CA SER A 19 30.40 -0.03 3.05
C SER A 19 29.33 -1.12 3.24
N TYR A 20 29.44 -2.17 2.46
CA TYR A 20 28.60 -3.37 2.57
C TYR A 20 29.22 -4.47 3.44
N ALA A 21 30.40 -4.20 4.07
CA ALA A 21 31.06 -5.17 4.93
C ALA A 21 30.11 -5.69 6.04
N PRO A 22 30.17 -6.98 6.41
CA PRO A 22 31.14 -7.99 5.96
C PRO A 22 30.74 -8.77 4.68
N PHE A 23 29.64 -8.40 4.01
CA PHE A 23 29.16 -9.13 2.84
C PHE A 23 29.46 -8.40 1.53
N PRO A 24 29.59 -9.13 0.39
CA PRO A 24 29.66 -8.51 -0.93
C PRO A 24 28.41 -7.69 -1.27
N GLU A 25 28.59 -6.61 -2.06
CA GLU A 25 27.48 -5.74 -2.48
C GLU A 25 26.34 -6.51 -3.14
N ASP A 26 26.66 -7.44 -4.06
CA ASP A 26 25.65 -8.23 -4.78
C ASP A 26 24.80 -9.09 -3.83
N THR A 27 25.41 -9.63 -2.77
CA THR A 27 24.68 -10.40 -1.76
C THR A 27 23.69 -9.52 -1.01
N ILE A 28 24.10 -8.32 -0.61
CA ILE A 28 23.22 -7.39 0.10
C ILE A 28 22.08 -6.94 -0.82
N LEU A 29 22.37 -6.61 -2.08
CA LEU A 29 21.34 -6.22 -3.06
C LEU A 29 20.35 -7.36 -3.34
N TYR A 30 20.84 -8.61 -3.42
CA TYR A 30 19.98 -9.78 -3.55
C TYR A 30 19.07 -9.94 -2.31
N MET A 31 19.62 -9.86 -1.10
CA MET A 31 18.84 -9.92 0.14
C MET A 31 17.78 -8.80 0.21
N CYS A 32 18.13 -7.58 -0.22
CA CYS A 32 17.17 -6.47 -0.28
C CYS A 32 16.00 -6.76 -1.21
N ASN A 33 16.23 -7.44 -2.33
CA ASN A 33 15.16 -7.86 -3.23
C ASN A 33 14.29 -8.97 -2.61
N VAL A 34 14.90 -9.94 -1.90
CA VAL A 34 14.15 -10.98 -1.16
C VAL A 34 13.28 -10.36 -0.07
N PHE A 35 13.72 -9.29 0.58
CA PHE A 35 12.94 -8.62 1.63
C PHE A 35 11.66 -7.94 1.12
N LYS A 36 11.48 -7.74 -0.20
CA LYS A 36 10.20 -7.31 -0.78
C LYS A 36 9.05 -8.27 -0.50
N ILE A 37 9.34 -9.53 -0.18
CA ILE A 37 8.32 -10.55 0.16
C ILE A 37 7.46 -10.13 1.37
N CYS A 38 7.91 -9.18 2.17
CA CYS A 38 7.11 -8.68 3.31
C CYS A 38 5.78 -8.07 2.85
N VAL A 39 5.71 -7.45 1.67
CA VAL A 39 4.49 -6.80 1.17
C VAL A 39 3.39 -7.81 0.84
N PRO A 40 3.64 -8.86 0.02
CA PRO A 40 2.64 -9.92 -0.18
C PRO A 40 2.28 -10.63 1.13
N ILE A 41 3.20 -10.83 2.07
CA ILE A 41 2.86 -11.40 3.38
C ILE A 41 1.87 -10.50 4.12
N PHE A 42 2.07 -9.18 4.14
CA PHE A 42 1.12 -8.24 4.74
C PHE A 42 -0.24 -8.25 4.03
N ALA A 43 -0.27 -8.34 2.69
CA ALA A 43 -1.50 -8.46 1.93
C ALA A 43 -2.27 -9.74 2.30
N PHE A 44 -1.57 -10.88 2.39
CA PHE A 44 -2.15 -12.16 2.79
C PHE A 44 -2.75 -12.10 4.21
N ILE A 45 -1.96 -11.65 5.20
CA ILE A 45 -2.41 -11.53 6.59
C ILE A 45 -3.57 -10.54 6.71
N SER A 46 -3.56 -9.45 5.91
CA SER A 46 -4.66 -8.50 5.86
C SER A 46 -5.95 -9.15 5.34
N GLY A 47 -5.86 -9.96 4.27
CA GLY A 47 -7.00 -10.72 3.74
C GLY A 47 -7.58 -11.67 4.78
N TYR A 48 -6.72 -12.47 5.41
CA TYR A 48 -7.09 -13.39 6.48
C TYR A 48 -7.78 -12.67 7.65
N GLY A 49 -7.14 -11.64 8.19
CA GLY A 49 -7.64 -10.92 9.37
C GLY A 49 -8.90 -10.11 9.10
N LEU A 50 -9.02 -9.47 7.93
CA LEU A 50 -10.21 -8.72 7.55
C LEU A 50 -11.41 -9.64 7.30
N TYR A 51 -11.20 -10.82 6.69
CA TYR A 51 -12.25 -11.83 6.53
C TYR A 51 -12.82 -12.24 7.90
N LEU A 52 -11.98 -12.68 8.83
CA LEU A 52 -12.41 -13.09 10.18
C LEU A 52 -13.09 -11.94 10.92
N SER A 53 -12.57 -10.71 10.78
CA SER A 53 -13.16 -9.54 11.39
C SER A 53 -14.54 -9.21 10.82
N TYR A 54 -14.72 -9.39 9.51
CA TYR A 54 -16.00 -9.15 8.86
C TYR A 54 -17.04 -10.20 9.27
N ARG A 55 -16.65 -11.46 9.35
CA ARG A 55 -17.51 -12.56 9.83
C ARG A 55 -18.02 -12.32 11.27
N LYS A 56 -17.19 -11.73 12.12
CA LYS A 56 -17.52 -11.42 13.52
C LYS A 56 -18.25 -10.08 13.70
N LYS A 57 -18.54 -9.35 12.61
CA LYS A 57 -19.15 -8.02 12.72
C LYS A 57 -20.53 -8.07 13.33
N ARG A 58 -20.83 -7.09 14.17
CA ARG A 58 -22.17 -6.85 14.76
C ARG A 58 -22.85 -5.60 14.18
N THR A 59 -22.29 -5.02 13.13
CA THR A 59 -22.73 -3.76 12.51
C THR A 59 -23.04 -3.98 11.03
N THR A 60 -23.64 -2.97 10.40
CA THR A 60 -23.86 -2.99 8.94
C THR A 60 -22.52 -3.05 8.18
N PRO A 61 -22.53 -3.54 6.93
CA PRO A 61 -21.32 -3.56 6.09
C PRO A 61 -20.64 -2.18 6.01
N VAL A 62 -21.42 -1.11 5.83
CA VAL A 62 -20.92 0.27 5.75
C VAL A 62 -20.30 0.70 7.09
N GLY A 63 -20.97 0.43 8.21
CA GLY A 63 -20.44 0.74 9.54
C GLY A 63 -19.15 0.01 9.86
N TRP A 64 -19.04 -1.26 9.45
CA TRP A 64 -17.80 -2.01 9.59
C TRP A 64 -16.66 -1.39 8.75
N THR A 65 -16.94 -1.09 7.47
CA THR A 65 -15.95 -0.48 6.55
C THR A 65 -15.46 0.85 7.09
N ALA A 66 -16.37 1.73 7.51
CA ALA A 66 -16.01 3.03 8.09
C ALA A 66 -15.15 2.88 9.36
N SER A 67 -15.53 1.98 10.26
CA SER A 67 -14.77 1.70 11.49
C SER A 67 -13.37 1.17 11.18
N ARG A 68 -13.24 0.26 10.21
CA ARG A 68 -11.94 -0.28 9.78
C ARG A 68 -11.08 0.77 9.10
N PHE A 69 -11.68 1.56 8.21
CA PHE A 69 -10.99 2.68 7.55
C PHE A 69 -10.42 3.65 8.59
N ILE A 70 -11.25 4.17 9.51
CA ILE A 70 -10.81 5.10 10.54
C ILE A 70 -9.69 4.49 11.40
N LYS A 71 -9.85 3.22 11.83
CA LYS A 71 -8.85 2.54 12.66
C LYS A 71 -7.51 2.36 11.93
N THR A 72 -7.52 2.08 10.63
CA THR A 72 -6.31 1.94 9.82
C THR A 72 -5.67 3.30 9.55
N MET A 73 -6.49 4.30 9.22
CA MET A 73 -6.02 5.62 8.84
C MET A 73 -5.59 6.48 10.03
N SER A 74 -6.09 6.23 11.24
CA SER A 74 -5.75 7.06 12.42
C SER A 74 -4.26 7.11 12.70
N GLY A 75 -3.58 5.97 12.66
CA GLY A 75 -2.12 5.92 12.82
C GLY A 75 -1.38 6.61 11.67
N PHE A 76 -1.86 6.42 10.43
CA PHE A 76 -1.30 7.08 9.26
C PHE A 76 -1.45 8.60 9.32
N TRP A 77 -2.60 9.12 9.72
CA TRP A 77 -2.84 10.56 9.83
C TRP A 77 -1.91 11.23 10.84
N ILE A 78 -1.64 10.58 11.97
CA ILE A 78 -0.67 11.08 12.95
C ILE A 78 0.72 11.20 12.30
N ILE A 79 1.18 10.14 11.64
CA ILE A 79 2.49 10.12 10.97
C ILE A 79 2.53 11.16 9.84
N TRP A 80 1.45 11.27 9.05
CA TRP A 80 1.36 12.22 7.95
C TRP A 80 1.45 13.67 8.46
N ILE A 81 0.69 14.03 9.50
CA ILE A 81 0.70 15.37 10.09
C ILE A 81 2.07 15.70 10.68
N LEU A 82 2.66 14.78 11.46
CA LEU A 82 3.98 14.99 12.05
C LEU A 82 5.05 15.15 10.95
N SER A 83 5.01 14.32 9.93
CA SER A 83 5.92 14.43 8.78
C SER A 83 5.74 15.76 8.05
N ALA A 84 4.48 16.17 7.81
CA ALA A 84 4.18 17.44 7.15
C ALA A 84 4.75 18.63 7.94
N ILE A 85 4.58 18.66 9.26
CA ILE A 85 5.08 19.73 10.10
C ILE A 85 6.62 19.74 10.10
N ILE A 86 7.25 18.58 10.37
CA ILE A 86 8.72 18.48 10.46
C ILE A 86 9.37 18.85 9.12
N PHE A 87 8.91 18.26 8.03
CA PHE A 87 9.49 18.52 6.70
C PHE A 87 9.20 19.92 6.17
N GLN A 88 8.06 20.52 6.54
CA GLN A 88 7.79 21.90 6.19
C GLN A 88 8.71 22.86 6.95
N VAL A 89 8.88 22.67 8.25
CA VAL A 89 9.72 23.57 9.09
C VAL A 89 11.20 23.45 8.71
N MET A 90 11.69 22.22 8.49
CA MET A 90 13.11 21.99 8.22
C MET A 90 13.50 22.28 6.76
N PHE A 91 12.64 22.01 5.79
CA PHE A 91 13.02 21.98 4.38
C PHE A 91 12.06 22.71 3.44
N GLY A 92 10.95 23.28 3.93
CA GLY A 92 9.90 23.82 3.06
C GLY A 92 9.30 22.80 2.09
N PHE A 93 9.35 21.51 2.47
CA PHE A 93 9.14 20.40 1.57
C PHE A 93 7.68 20.25 1.13
N VAL A 94 6.73 20.50 2.02
CA VAL A 94 5.28 20.43 1.71
C VAL A 94 4.93 21.46 0.62
N THR A 95 5.43 22.70 0.77
CA THR A 95 5.25 23.75 -0.22
C THR A 95 5.85 23.34 -1.56
N ARG A 96 7.04 22.76 -1.55
CA ARG A 96 7.74 22.30 -2.75
C ARG A 96 7.04 21.12 -3.44
N VAL A 97 6.51 20.17 -2.69
CA VAL A 97 5.87 18.97 -3.25
C VAL A 97 4.49 19.26 -3.83
N TYR A 98 3.68 20.04 -3.10
CA TYR A 98 2.28 20.24 -3.51
C TYR A 98 2.05 21.58 -4.23
N PHE A 99 2.79 22.65 -3.92
CA PHE A 99 2.52 24.00 -4.39
C PHE A 99 3.52 24.53 -5.42
N SER A 100 4.47 23.70 -5.89
CA SER A 100 5.44 24.13 -6.91
C SER A 100 4.88 24.23 -8.33
N HIS A 101 3.79 23.50 -8.63
CA HIS A 101 3.34 23.30 -9.99
C HIS A 101 1.82 23.51 -10.12
N GLY A 102 1.34 24.74 -10.11
CA GLY A 102 0.01 24.98 -10.58
C GLY A 102 -0.99 25.71 -9.67
N ASN A 103 -2.26 25.47 -9.89
CA ASN A 103 -3.37 26.11 -9.20
C ASN A 103 -3.45 25.64 -7.74
N LYS A 104 -3.65 26.57 -6.81
CA LYS A 104 -3.77 26.29 -5.36
C LYS A 104 -4.85 25.23 -5.06
N VAL A 105 -5.93 25.20 -5.84
CA VAL A 105 -7.00 24.21 -5.68
C VAL A 105 -6.50 22.81 -5.98
N GLN A 106 -5.77 22.62 -7.08
CA GLN A 106 -5.18 21.30 -7.44
C GLN A 106 -4.20 20.83 -6.39
N SER A 107 -3.40 21.75 -5.84
CA SER A 107 -2.45 21.45 -4.76
C SER A 107 -3.15 20.99 -3.49
N LEU A 108 -4.22 21.65 -3.08
CA LEU A 108 -5.02 21.24 -1.92
C LEU A 108 -5.72 19.90 -2.14
N VAL A 109 -6.22 19.65 -3.34
CA VAL A 109 -6.83 18.37 -3.72
C VAL A 109 -5.79 17.24 -3.66
N ALA A 110 -4.60 17.46 -4.23
CA ALA A 110 -3.51 16.47 -4.19
C ALA A 110 -3.07 16.17 -2.75
N MET A 111 -2.96 17.20 -1.91
CA MET A 111 -2.65 17.04 -0.49
C MET A 111 -3.75 16.27 0.24
N GLY A 112 -5.02 16.54 -0.05
CA GLY A 112 -6.16 15.81 0.52
C GLY A 112 -6.19 14.34 0.09
N ILE A 113 -5.88 14.04 -1.17
CA ILE A 113 -5.78 12.68 -1.70
C ILE A 113 -4.64 11.92 -1.00
N ASP A 114 -3.49 12.55 -0.80
CA ASP A 114 -2.36 11.94 -0.08
C ASP A 114 -2.68 11.71 1.40
N PHE A 115 -3.35 12.67 2.05
CA PHE A 115 -3.84 12.53 3.43
C PHE A 115 -4.83 11.37 3.60
N LEU A 116 -5.66 11.11 2.58
CA LEU A 116 -6.57 9.96 2.55
C LEU A 116 -5.86 8.65 2.16
N GLY A 117 -4.55 8.67 1.91
CA GLY A 117 -3.79 7.50 1.51
C GLY A 117 -4.09 7.00 0.09
N LEU A 118 -4.70 7.82 -0.77
CA LEU A 118 -5.20 7.41 -2.09
C LEU A 118 -4.27 7.82 -3.25
N LYS A 119 -3.08 8.32 -2.95
CA LYS A 119 -2.15 8.87 -3.95
C LYS A 119 -1.89 7.94 -5.15
N THR A 120 -1.74 6.64 -4.89
CA THR A 120 -1.40 5.66 -5.93
C THR A 120 -2.55 5.43 -6.90
N LEU A 121 -3.79 5.60 -6.45
CA LEU A 121 -4.98 5.48 -7.30
C LEU A 121 -5.13 6.66 -8.25
N PHE A 122 -4.78 7.86 -7.79
CA PHE A 122 -4.95 9.09 -8.55
C PHE A 122 -3.66 9.60 -9.19
N GLY A 123 -2.52 8.94 -8.96
CA GLY A 123 -1.23 9.36 -9.49
C GLY A 123 -0.77 10.74 -9.00
N THR A 124 -1.21 11.16 -7.80
CA THR A 124 -0.94 12.49 -7.26
C THR A 124 0.41 12.57 -6.55
N ALA A 125 0.90 13.79 -6.33
CA ALA A 125 2.10 14.03 -5.53
C ALA A 125 1.95 13.52 -4.10
N SER A 126 3.04 13.13 -3.48
CA SER A 126 3.09 12.68 -2.09
C SER A 126 4.43 13.02 -1.45
N MET A 127 4.41 13.29 -0.16
CA MET A 127 5.62 13.54 0.63
C MET A 127 6.52 12.31 0.73
N ASN A 128 5.96 11.11 0.69
CA ASN A 128 6.74 9.89 0.82
C ASN A 128 6.27 8.80 -0.18
N GLY A 129 7.19 8.35 -1.01
CA GLY A 129 6.95 7.28 -1.99
C GLY A 129 6.50 5.96 -1.36
N THR A 130 6.91 5.66 -0.12
CA THR A 130 6.59 4.40 0.54
C THR A 130 5.14 4.29 1.01
N TRP A 131 4.38 5.38 1.02
CA TRP A 131 2.98 5.40 1.45
C TRP A 131 1.99 4.80 0.42
N TRP A 132 2.48 4.32 -0.70
CA TRP A 132 1.67 3.64 -1.71
C TRP A 132 0.86 2.45 -1.12
N TYR A 133 1.39 1.78 -0.08
CA TYR A 133 0.71 0.67 0.57
C TYR A 133 -0.56 1.10 1.32
N MET A 134 -0.69 2.37 1.70
CA MET A 134 -1.95 2.88 2.29
C MET A 134 -3.09 2.85 1.29
N SER A 135 -2.81 3.12 0.01
CA SER A 135 -3.81 2.97 -1.06
C SER A 135 -4.26 1.50 -1.20
N ALA A 136 -3.33 0.55 -1.08
CA ALA A 136 -3.67 -0.88 -1.07
C ALA A 136 -4.55 -1.24 0.13
N ALA A 137 -4.20 -0.77 1.34
CA ALA A 137 -4.95 -1.04 2.55
C ALA A 137 -6.39 -0.52 2.47
N VAL A 138 -6.58 0.69 1.92
CA VAL A 138 -7.93 1.27 1.70
C VAL A 138 -8.73 0.41 0.72
N ILE A 139 -8.13 0.02 -0.42
CA ILE A 139 -8.80 -0.85 -1.40
C ILE A 139 -9.18 -2.18 -0.76
N PHE A 140 -8.29 -2.81 0.00
CA PHE A 140 -8.58 -4.08 0.67
C PHE A 140 -9.78 -3.97 1.61
N ILE A 141 -9.86 -2.89 2.41
CA ILE A 141 -11.01 -2.66 3.29
C ILE A 141 -12.32 -2.50 2.50
N LEU A 142 -12.27 -1.79 1.37
CA LEU A 142 -13.44 -1.58 0.51
C LEU A 142 -13.86 -2.86 -0.25
N LEU A 143 -12.90 -3.71 -0.62
CA LEU A 143 -13.15 -4.96 -1.32
C LEU A 143 -13.85 -6.01 -0.44
N VAL A 144 -13.55 -6.05 0.88
CA VAL A 144 -14.10 -7.10 1.74
C VAL A 144 -15.63 -7.21 1.67
N PRO A 145 -16.43 -6.16 1.86
CA PRO A 145 -17.88 -6.31 1.79
C PRO A 145 -18.40 -6.78 0.43
N LEU A 146 -17.70 -6.45 -0.65
CA LEU A 146 -18.06 -6.87 -2.01
C LEU A 146 -17.76 -8.34 -2.22
N VAL A 147 -16.54 -8.77 -1.87
CA VAL A 147 -16.09 -10.15 -2.00
C VAL A 147 -16.89 -11.08 -1.09
N MET A 148 -17.27 -10.63 0.10
CA MET A 148 -18.09 -11.40 1.03
C MET A 148 -19.54 -11.66 0.54
N LYS A 149 -20.03 -10.92 -0.45
CA LYS A 149 -21.29 -11.26 -1.14
C LYS A 149 -21.12 -12.49 -2.05
N LEU A 150 -19.89 -12.77 -2.48
CA LEU A 150 -19.51 -13.88 -3.34
C LEU A 150 -18.73 -14.94 -2.54
N GLU A 151 -18.95 -15.02 -1.24
CA GLU A 151 -18.17 -15.87 -0.33
C GLU A 151 -18.16 -17.35 -0.79
N ASP A 152 -19.29 -17.85 -1.27
CA ASP A 152 -19.40 -19.24 -1.72
C ASP A 152 -18.57 -19.53 -2.98
N CYS A 153 -18.34 -18.52 -3.80
CA CYS A 153 -17.56 -18.58 -5.03
C CYS A 153 -16.14 -18.01 -4.87
N LEU A 154 -15.65 -17.82 -3.64
CA LEU A 154 -14.38 -17.14 -3.38
C LEU A 154 -13.17 -17.74 -4.14
N PRO A 155 -13.00 -19.08 -4.26
CA PRO A 155 -11.93 -19.65 -5.07
C PRO A 155 -12.06 -19.30 -6.57
N MET A 156 -13.28 -19.24 -7.08
CA MET A 156 -13.55 -18.83 -8.47
C MET A 156 -13.22 -17.34 -8.68
N VAL A 157 -13.58 -16.47 -7.73
CA VAL A 157 -13.23 -15.06 -7.75
C VAL A 157 -11.72 -14.88 -7.75
N LEU A 158 -10.99 -15.61 -6.93
CA LEU A 158 -9.53 -15.64 -6.92
C LEU A 158 -8.96 -16.06 -8.28
N ALA A 159 -9.46 -17.15 -8.84
CA ALA A 159 -9.02 -17.64 -10.15
C ALA A 159 -9.25 -16.60 -11.26
N LEU A 160 -10.42 -15.95 -11.29
CA LEU A 160 -10.73 -14.87 -12.24
C LEU A 160 -9.81 -13.67 -12.09
N VAL A 161 -9.53 -13.24 -10.86
CA VAL A 161 -8.64 -12.09 -10.60
C VAL A 161 -7.19 -12.41 -11.00
N VAL A 162 -6.73 -13.64 -10.82
CA VAL A 162 -5.41 -14.08 -11.28
C VAL A 162 -5.35 -14.16 -12.81
N ALA A 163 -6.40 -14.66 -13.45
CA ALA A 163 -6.45 -14.82 -14.91
C ALA A 163 -6.66 -13.48 -15.66
N PHE A 164 -7.36 -12.52 -15.04
CA PHE A 164 -7.77 -11.27 -15.68
C PHE A 164 -6.63 -10.49 -16.36
N PRO A 165 -5.47 -10.23 -15.71
CA PRO A 165 -4.36 -9.53 -16.34
C PRO A 165 -3.84 -10.23 -17.60
N HIS A 166 -3.82 -11.56 -17.60
CA HIS A 166 -3.39 -12.37 -18.75
C HIS A 166 -4.41 -12.33 -19.90
N ILE A 167 -5.71 -12.32 -19.56
CA ILE A 167 -6.79 -12.25 -20.56
C ILE A 167 -6.79 -10.88 -21.26
N VAL A 168 -6.57 -9.79 -20.52
CA VAL A 168 -6.67 -8.42 -21.03
C VAL A 168 -5.30 -7.87 -21.48
N MET A 169 -4.25 -8.68 -21.42
CA MET A 169 -2.86 -8.30 -21.76
C MET A 169 -2.40 -7.00 -21.04
N LEU A 170 -2.81 -6.84 -19.80
CA LEU A 170 -2.37 -5.71 -18.98
C LEU A 170 -0.90 -5.88 -18.58
N ASP A 171 -0.10 -4.87 -18.87
CA ASP A 171 1.28 -4.82 -18.39
C ASP A 171 1.30 -4.50 -16.88
N MET A 172 1.35 -5.56 -16.07
CA MET A 172 1.40 -5.48 -14.60
C MET A 172 2.83 -5.29 -14.07
N ALA A 173 3.72 -4.72 -14.89
CA ALA A 173 5.15 -4.65 -14.60
C ALA A 173 5.55 -3.72 -13.44
N ARG A 174 4.64 -2.93 -12.89
CA ARG A 174 4.95 -2.01 -11.80
C ARG A 174 4.84 -2.69 -10.44
N GLU A 175 5.98 -2.87 -9.79
CA GLU A 175 6.09 -3.47 -8.44
C GLU A 175 5.27 -2.75 -7.34
N THR A 176 4.77 -1.56 -7.61
CA THR A 176 3.99 -0.73 -6.68
C THR A 176 2.50 -0.66 -7.03
N ASP A 177 2.06 -1.45 -8.01
CA ASP A 177 0.66 -1.46 -8.39
C ASP A 177 -0.16 -2.22 -7.36
N VAL A 178 -1.15 -1.55 -6.81
CA VAL A 178 -2.06 -2.12 -5.80
C VAL A 178 -2.72 -3.40 -6.29
N TYR A 179 -3.01 -3.48 -7.59
CA TYR A 179 -3.66 -4.62 -8.23
C TYR A 179 -2.86 -5.91 -8.13
N THR A 180 -1.52 -5.82 -8.11
CA THR A 180 -0.62 -6.98 -7.98
C THR A 180 -0.83 -7.75 -6.68
N PHE A 181 -1.31 -7.08 -5.62
CA PHE A 181 -1.50 -7.69 -4.30
C PHE A 181 -2.94 -8.16 -4.03
N ILE A 182 -3.90 -7.83 -4.90
CA ILE A 182 -5.29 -8.30 -4.76
C ILE A 182 -5.37 -9.83 -4.78
N PRO A 183 -4.69 -10.58 -5.68
CA PRO A 183 -4.73 -12.06 -5.65
C PRO A 183 -4.23 -12.63 -4.33
N VAL A 184 -3.13 -12.10 -3.81
CA VAL A 184 -2.54 -12.55 -2.53
C VAL A 184 -3.46 -12.23 -1.35
N PHE A 185 -4.12 -11.07 -1.37
CA PHE A 185 -5.13 -10.68 -0.41
C PHE A 185 -6.34 -11.64 -0.43
N LEU A 186 -6.87 -11.96 -1.61
CA LEU A 186 -7.96 -12.91 -1.77
C LEU A 186 -7.57 -14.33 -1.34
N MET A 187 -6.32 -14.73 -1.59
CA MET A 187 -5.80 -16.00 -1.10
C MET A 187 -5.83 -16.07 0.43
N GLY A 188 -5.48 -14.97 1.12
CA GLY A 188 -5.62 -14.86 2.57
C GLY A 188 -7.08 -15.02 3.04
N MET A 189 -8.03 -14.44 2.31
CA MET A 189 -9.48 -14.61 2.60
C MET A 189 -9.93 -16.06 2.37
N CYS A 190 -9.45 -16.72 1.29
CA CYS A 190 -9.75 -18.13 1.03
C CYS A 190 -9.27 -19.02 2.18
N VAL A 191 -8.03 -18.86 2.62
CA VAL A 191 -7.47 -19.65 3.74
C VAL A 191 -8.21 -19.40 5.06
N ALA A 192 -8.74 -18.18 5.25
CA ALA A 192 -9.54 -17.87 6.44
C ALA A 192 -10.94 -18.49 6.42
N LYS A 193 -11.46 -18.82 5.23
CA LYS A 193 -12.76 -19.47 5.05
C LYS A 193 -12.69 -20.97 5.30
N TYR A 194 -11.65 -21.63 4.81
CA TYR A 194 -11.44 -23.09 4.85
C TYR A 194 -10.43 -23.49 5.92
#